data_2c52a638a3637387dc4cdba1408d97f8
#
_entry.id   2c52a638a3637387dc4cdba1408d97f8
#
_cell.length_a   1.000
_cell.length_b   1.000
_cell.length_c   1.000
_cell.angle_alpha   90.00
_cell.angle_beta   90.00
_cell.angle_gamma   90.00
#
_symmetry.space_group_name_H-M   'P 1'
#
loop_
_entity.id
_entity.type
_entity.pdbx_description
1 polymer ?
#
loop_
_entity_poly.entity_id
_entity_poly.type
_entity_poly.pdbx_seq_one_letter_code
_entity_poly.pdbx_strand_id
1 'polypeptide(L)'
;MRAEYDAVIVGGGPSGATSAVMLAQAGWSVAIVEKVPFPRRKVCGEFISETTWPLLRELGVAEALQAIAGPVVRRVGVFAGSTVITSPLERTNACTDDGGRAAGREYLDTLLLQRAAAVGAEVLQPWTLSGFGKDGDRYICSVTEKGNSQIRELRSRFIIGAHGSWETGVLPTQASRQPARAGDLFGFKAHFRDCTLAIDLMPLLAFPGGYGGMVHTDNGRVSLSCCIRRDTLELCRQRWPQLRAGAAVLAHIAASCKGVAEALAPASVDGAWLSAGPLRTGIRTFGNGGIFVVGNAAAEAHPIVAEGISMAIQSAHLLCEQLVERRVRQPSPAVLETIHAAYEAAWRRNFSRRLQVAAIFAHLFMRPLGARLAAITLQFVPRLLTRGARWSGKIQPLRSIHRRRLPGGLGP
;
A
#
# COMPACT_ATOMS: atom_id res chain seq x y z
N MET A 1 -9.32 26.57 -15.18
CA MET A 1 -8.36 25.82 -14.34
C MET A 1 -7.79 26.81 -13.32
N ARG A 2 -7.77 26.41 -12.04
CA ARG A 2 -7.27 27.29 -10.97
C ARG A 2 -5.74 27.35 -11.01
N ALA A 3 -5.14 28.47 -10.61
CA ALA A 3 -3.70 28.60 -10.41
C ALA A 3 -3.33 28.43 -8.92
N GLU A 4 -4.30 28.61 -8.01
CA GLU A 4 -4.12 28.53 -6.56
C GLU A 4 -5.00 27.46 -5.92
N TYR A 5 -4.39 26.71 -4.99
CA TYR A 5 -5.02 25.63 -4.24
C TYR A 5 -4.70 25.75 -2.75
N ASP A 6 -5.55 25.19 -1.92
CA ASP A 6 -5.22 24.97 -0.51
C ASP A 6 -4.14 23.90 -0.40
N ALA A 7 -4.25 22.80 -1.16
CA ALA A 7 -3.26 21.73 -1.18
C ALA A 7 -2.96 21.21 -2.59
N VAL A 8 -1.67 20.93 -2.86
CA VAL A 8 -1.22 20.14 -4.02
C VAL A 8 -0.72 18.79 -3.52
N ILE A 9 -1.25 17.72 -4.09
CA ILE A 9 -0.93 16.35 -3.75
C ILE A 9 -0.10 15.74 -4.87
N VAL A 10 1.06 15.17 -4.53
CA VAL A 10 1.98 14.57 -5.51
C VAL A 10 1.91 13.06 -5.42
N GLY A 11 1.23 12.45 -6.38
CA GLY A 11 0.96 11.02 -6.48
C GLY A 11 -0.52 10.67 -6.28
N GLY A 12 -1.14 10.01 -7.27
CA GLY A 12 -2.54 9.60 -7.30
C GLY A 12 -2.83 8.18 -6.81
N GLY A 13 -1.89 7.56 -6.09
CA GLY A 13 -2.10 6.25 -5.47
C GLY A 13 -3.07 6.31 -4.28
N PRO A 14 -3.30 5.18 -3.55
CA PRO A 14 -4.32 5.11 -2.51
C PRO A 14 -4.23 6.21 -1.45
N SER A 15 -3.02 6.56 -0.99
CA SER A 15 -2.87 7.62 0.02
C SER A 15 -3.15 9.01 -0.54
N GLY A 16 -2.68 9.32 -1.75
CA GLY A 16 -2.89 10.64 -2.36
C GLY A 16 -4.34 10.87 -2.75
N ALA A 17 -4.98 9.88 -3.40
CA ALA A 17 -6.38 9.97 -3.75
C ALA A 17 -7.29 10.04 -2.51
N THR A 18 -7.00 9.27 -1.45
CA THR A 18 -7.70 9.39 -0.15
C THR A 18 -7.57 10.80 0.41
N SER A 19 -6.35 11.38 0.43
CA SER A 19 -6.15 12.75 0.91
C SER A 19 -6.96 13.75 0.07
N ALA A 20 -6.98 13.58 -1.26
CA ALA A 20 -7.74 14.46 -2.15
C ALA A 20 -9.24 14.39 -1.89
N VAL A 21 -9.80 13.18 -1.74
CA VAL A 21 -11.23 13.00 -1.42
C VAL A 21 -11.58 13.68 -0.12
N MET A 22 -10.85 13.41 0.95
CA MET A 22 -11.16 13.93 2.28
C MET A 22 -11.05 15.46 2.35
N LEU A 23 -10.00 16.04 1.80
CA LEU A 23 -9.81 17.48 1.80
C LEU A 23 -10.85 18.20 0.91
N ALA A 24 -11.14 17.66 -0.28
CA ALA A 24 -12.16 18.22 -1.17
C ALA A 24 -13.56 18.16 -0.54
N GLN A 25 -13.94 17.06 0.10
CA GLN A 25 -15.19 16.93 0.87
C GLN A 25 -15.28 17.93 2.03
N ALA A 26 -14.13 18.32 2.61
CA ALA A 26 -14.05 19.36 3.63
C ALA A 26 -14.03 20.79 3.05
N GLY A 27 -14.25 20.95 1.75
CA GLY A 27 -14.32 22.23 1.05
C GLY A 27 -12.98 22.88 0.72
N TRP A 28 -11.89 22.10 0.73
CA TRP A 28 -10.59 22.58 0.27
C TRP A 28 -10.49 22.57 -1.25
N SER A 29 -9.76 23.54 -1.81
CA SER A 29 -9.34 23.50 -3.21
C SER A 29 -8.10 22.63 -3.33
N VAL A 30 -8.20 21.50 -4.05
CA VAL A 30 -7.15 20.48 -4.13
C VAL A 30 -6.80 20.19 -5.58
N ALA A 31 -5.49 20.14 -5.88
CA ALA A 31 -4.96 19.56 -7.10
C ALA A 31 -4.18 18.27 -6.77
N ILE A 32 -4.35 17.23 -7.59
CA ILE A 32 -3.59 16.00 -7.51
C ILE A 32 -2.79 15.81 -8.81
N VAL A 33 -1.49 15.55 -8.69
CA VAL A 33 -0.56 15.36 -9.80
C VAL A 33 -0.14 13.90 -9.86
N GLU A 34 -0.54 13.20 -10.93
CA GLU A 34 -0.19 11.78 -11.14
C GLU A 34 0.48 11.61 -12.50
N LYS A 35 1.66 11.01 -12.50
CA LYS A 35 2.51 10.88 -13.68
C LYS A 35 2.12 9.75 -14.64
N VAL A 36 1.33 8.78 -14.19
CA VAL A 36 0.96 7.59 -14.96
C VAL A 36 -0.55 7.60 -15.22
N PRO A 37 -0.99 7.41 -16.47
CA PRO A 37 -2.42 7.27 -16.72
C PRO A 37 -2.99 6.00 -16.05
N PHE A 38 -4.20 6.10 -15.52
CA PHE A 38 -4.96 4.97 -14.99
C PHE A 38 -5.97 4.46 -16.03
N PRO A 39 -6.35 3.19 -16.00
CA PRO A 39 -5.96 2.16 -15.02
C PRO A 39 -4.52 1.67 -15.19
N ARG A 40 -3.86 1.37 -14.06
CA ARG A 40 -2.50 0.82 -14.07
C ARG A 40 -2.34 -0.33 -13.09
N ARG A 41 -1.60 -1.37 -13.47
CA ARG A 41 -1.13 -2.41 -12.56
C ARG A 41 0.11 -1.95 -11.80
N LYS A 42 0.27 -2.39 -10.56
CA LYS A 42 1.44 -2.09 -9.71
C LYS A 42 1.85 -3.33 -8.91
N VAL A 43 3.13 -3.46 -8.60
CA VAL A 43 3.62 -4.49 -7.66
C VAL A 43 2.99 -4.27 -6.29
N CYS A 44 2.12 -5.17 -5.89
CA CYS A 44 1.33 -5.12 -4.66
C CYS A 44 0.68 -6.46 -4.41
N GLY A 45 0.50 -6.86 -3.14
CA GLY A 45 -0.26 -8.05 -2.76
C GLY A 45 -1.78 -7.91 -2.91
N GLU A 46 -2.27 -6.69 -3.20
CA GLU A 46 -3.68 -6.36 -3.47
C GLU A 46 -4.67 -6.59 -2.33
N PHE A 47 -4.23 -7.15 -1.22
CA PHE A 47 -5.08 -7.40 -0.08
C PHE A 47 -5.45 -6.09 0.64
N ILE A 48 -6.73 -5.95 0.96
CA ILE A 48 -7.35 -4.87 1.72
C ILE A 48 -7.92 -5.49 2.99
N SER A 49 -7.39 -5.10 4.15
CA SER A 49 -7.83 -5.66 5.43
C SER A 49 -9.25 -5.18 5.81
N GLU A 50 -9.92 -5.98 6.63
CA GLU A 50 -11.26 -5.68 7.16
C GLU A 50 -11.34 -4.27 7.75
N THR A 51 -10.29 -3.84 8.43
CA THR A 51 -10.22 -2.53 9.12
C THR A 51 -10.20 -1.32 8.20
N THR A 52 -10.07 -1.52 6.89
CA THR A 52 -10.03 -0.43 5.89
C THR A 52 -11.40 -0.16 5.27
N TRP A 53 -12.31 -1.11 5.29
CA TRP A 53 -13.63 -0.97 4.68
C TRP A 53 -14.47 0.18 5.24
N PRO A 54 -14.47 0.48 6.56
CA PRO A 54 -15.15 1.66 7.07
C PRO A 54 -14.68 2.96 6.42
N LEU A 55 -13.36 3.12 6.23
CA LEU A 55 -12.80 4.30 5.55
C LEU A 55 -13.17 4.35 4.07
N LEU A 56 -13.18 3.21 3.39
CA LEU A 56 -13.62 3.15 1.98
C LEU A 56 -15.10 3.53 1.82
N ARG A 57 -15.96 3.24 2.82
CA ARG A 57 -17.35 3.73 2.83
C ARG A 57 -17.42 5.25 3.01
N GLU A 58 -16.68 5.82 3.96
CA GLU A 58 -16.60 7.27 4.15
C GLU A 58 -16.11 7.98 2.87
N LEU A 59 -15.18 7.36 2.15
CA LEU A 59 -14.70 7.85 0.86
C LEU A 59 -15.73 7.67 -0.28
N GLY A 60 -16.77 6.84 -0.08
CA GLY A 60 -17.81 6.57 -1.07
C GLY A 60 -17.37 5.66 -2.23
N VAL A 61 -16.43 4.74 -1.99
CA VAL A 61 -15.93 3.79 -3.01
C VAL A 61 -16.11 2.32 -2.62
N ALA A 62 -16.61 2.03 -1.40
CA ALA A 62 -16.66 0.67 -0.88
C ALA A 62 -17.53 -0.26 -1.72
N GLU A 63 -18.75 0.15 -2.07
CA GLU A 63 -19.69 -0.67 -2.83
C GLU A 63 -19.17 -1.04 -4.21
N ALA A 64 -18.68 -0.04 -4.97
CA ALA A 64 -18.10 -0.27 -6.27
C ALA A 64 -16.86 -1.19 -6.21
N LEU A 65 -16.06 -1.05 -5.16
CA LEU A 65 -14.88 -1.90 -4.96
C LEU A 65 -15.26 -3.32 -4.53
N GLN A 66 -16.28 -3.50 -3.68
CA GLN A 66 -16.77 -4.82 -3.25
C GLN A 66 -17.35 -5.61 -4.41
N ALA A 67 -18.02 -4.95 -5.35
CA ALA A 67 -18.61 -5.58 -6.53
C ALA A 67 -17.58 -6.26 -7.45
N ILE A 68 -16.34 -5.76 -7.46
CA ILE A 68 -15.25 -6.28 -8.29
C ILE A 68 -14.19 -7.05 -7.52
N ALA A 69 -14.07 -6.85 -6.21
CA ALA A 69 -13.07 -7.51 -5.37
C ALA A 69 -13.26 -9.02 -5.36
N GLY A 70 -12.15 -9.72 -5.13
CA GLY A 70 -12.17 -11.16 -4.91
C GLY A 70 -12.96 -11.57 -3.66
N PRO A 71 -13.06 -12.87 -3.42
CA PRO A 71 -13.80 -13.44 -2.29
C PRO A 71 -13.21 -13.01 -0.94
N VAL A 72 -14.02 -13.13 0.11
CA VAL A 72 -13.59 -12.87 1.48
C VAL A 72 -12.54 -13.88 1.91
N VAL A 73 -11.41 -13.40 2.39
CA VAL A 73 -10.37 -14.23 3.01
C VAL A 73 -10.82 -14.65 4.40
N ARG A 74 -11.01 -15.95 4.59
CA ARG A 74 -11.43 -16.55 5.88
C ARG A 74 -10.33 -17.37 6.53
N ARG A 75 -9.28 -17.74 5.78
CA ARG A 75 -8.16 -18.53 6.26
C ARG A 75 -6.84 -17.89 5.84
N VAL A 76 -5.88 -17.93 6.74
CA VAL A 76 -4.48 -17.64 6.46
C VAL A 76 -3.68 -18.91 6.46
N GLY A 77 -2.56 -18.92 5.75
CA GLY A 77 -1.69 -20.12 5.70
C GLY A 77 -0.21 -19.76 5.65
N VAL A 78 0.62 -20.78 5.78
CA VAL A 78 2.06 -20.73 5.48
C VAL A 78 2.42 -21.89 4.59
N PHE A 79 3.02 -21.61 3.45
CA PHE A 79 3.62 -22.56 2.52
C PHE A 79 5.13 -22.42 2.60
N ALA A 80 5.82 -23.44 3.14
CA ALA A 80 7.26 -23.42 3.37
C ALA A 80 7.84 -24.82 3.18
N GLY A 81 8.71 -25.03 2.20
CA GLY A 81 9.21 -26.37 1.85
C GLY A 81 8.07 -27.29 1.47
N SER A 82 8.01 -28.47 2.09
CA SER A 82 6.91 -29.43 1.95
C SER A 82 5.71 -29.14 2.86
N THR A 83 5.83 -28.14 3.75
CA THR A 83 4.83 -27.85 4.78
C THR A 83 3.75 -26.91 4.25
N VAL A 84 2.49 -27.30 4.45
CA VAL A 84 1.29 -26.51 4.17
C VAL A 84 0.48 -26.43 5.46
N ILE A 85 0.36 -25.25 6.05
CA ILE A 85 -0.37 -25.01 7.28
C ILE A 85 -1.44 -23.97 7.01
N THR A 86 -2.64 -24.17 7.52
CA THR A 86 -3.74 -23.20 7.44
C THR A 86 -4.39 -23.01 8.81
N SER A 87 -4.92 -21.81 9.04
CA SER A 87 -5.64 -21.46 10.26
C SER A 87 -6.77 -20.49 9.92
N PRO A 88 -7.91 -20.54 10.61
CA PRO A 88 -8.96 -19.55 10.48
C PRO A 88 -8.43 -18.13 10.76
N LEU A 89 -8.89 -17.16 10.00
CA LEU A 89 -8.68 -15.75 10.29
C LEU A 89 -9.85 -15.26 11.14
N GLU A 90 -9.55 -14.84 12.38
CA GLU A 90 -10.57 -14.24 13.25
C GLU A 90 -11.09 -12.94 12.62
N ARG A 91 -12.38 -12.70 12.75
CA ARG A 91 -13.06 -11.48 12.26
C ARG A 91 -13.32 -10.53 13.44
N THR A 92 -13.21 -9.24 13.18
CA THR A 92 -13.46 -8.19 14.20
C THR A 92 -14.95 -8.03 14.45
N ASN A 93 -15.76 -8.20 13.39
CA ASN A 93 -17.21 -8.09 13.44
C ASN A 93 -17.86 -9.24 12.66
N ALA A 94 -18.48 -10.17 13.37
CA ALA A 94 -19.22 -11.27 12.73
C ALA A 94 -20.52 -10.80 12.03
N CYS A 95 -20.98 -9.58 12.34
CA CYS A 95 -22.26 -9.05 11.85
C CYS A 95 -22.18 -8.29 10.52
N THR A 96 -20.98 -8.00 10.01
CA THR A 96 -20.80 -7.34 8.71
C THR A 96 -20.09 -8.28 7.73
N ASP A 97 -20.44 -8.21 6.45
CA ASP A 97 -19.76 -8.98 5.39
C ASP A 97 -18.40 -8.36 4.97
N ASP A 98 -17.83 -7.53 5.83
CA ASP A 98 -16.63 -6.73 5.62
C ASP A 98 -15.32 -7.51 5.84
N GLY A 99 -15.25 -8.77 5.52
CA GLY A 99 -14.00 -9.51 5.59
C GLY A 99 -12.90 -8.92 4.69
N GLY A 100 -11.64 -9.19 5.00
CA GLY A 100 -10.53 -8.83 4.13
C GLY A 100 -10.70 -9.44 2.73
N ARG A 101 -10.46 -8.64 1.68
CA ARG A 101 -10.58 -9.03 0.27
C ARG A 101 -9.41 -8.49 -0.53
N ALA A 102 -9.16 -9.03 -1.71
CA ALA A 102 -8.18 -8.47 -2.61
C ALA A 102 -8.85 -7.86 -3.85
N ALA A 103 -8.29 -6.75 -4.32
CA ALA A 103 -8.69 -6.09 -5.55
C ALA A 103 -7.47 -5.52 -6.27
N GLY A 104 -7.42 -5.66 -7.58
CA GLY A 104 -6.35 -5.12 -8.42
C GLY A 104 -6.17 -3.62 -8.23
N ARG A 105 -4.91 -3.18 -8.23
CA ARG A 105 -4.56 -1.77 -8.11
C ARG A 105 -5.11 -0.94 -9.28
N GLU A 106 -5.31 -1.56 -10.43
CA GLU A 106 -5.96 -0.95 -11.58
C GLU A 106 -7.39 -0.51 -11.27
N TYR A 107 -8.12 -1.22 -10.42
CA TYR A 107 -9.48 -0.87 -10.00
C TYR A 107 -9.48 0.08 -8.80
N LEU A 108 -8.79 -0.29 -7.72
CA LEU A 108 -8.75 0.52 -6.49
C LEU A 108 -8.26 1.94 -6.74
N ASP A 109 -7.10 2.07 -7.42
CA ASP A 109 -6.50 3.39 -7.66
C ASP A 109 -7.41 4.24 -8.57
N THR A 110 -8.02 3.62 -9.59
CA THR A 110 -8.93 4.31 -10.51
C THR A 110 -10.20 4.80 -9.81
N LEU A 111 -10.85 3.94 -9.01
CA LEU A 111 -12.05 4.32 -8.26
C LEU A 111 -11.78 5.47 -7.28
N LEU A 112 -10.68 5.41 -6.55
CA LEU A 112 -10.30 6.47 -5.62
C LEU A 112 -10.01 7.79 -6.34
N LEU A 113 -9.32 7.75 -7.49
CA LEU A 113 -8.98 8.96 -8.26
C LEU A 113 -10.21 9.56 -8.93
N GLN A 114 -11.10 8.74 -9.47
CA GLN A 114 -12.39 9.18 -10.02
C GLN A 114 -13.27 9.80 -8.92
N ARG A 115 -13.26 9.22 -7.72
CA ARG A 115 -13.98 9.79 -6.58
C ARG A 115 -13.40 11.14 -6.18
N ALA A 116 -12.07 11.30 -6.18
CA ALA A 116 -11.43 12.59 -5.92
C ALA A 116 -11.90 13.67 -6.91
N ALA A 117 -11.95 13.35 -8.20
CA ALA A 117 -12.49 14.25 -9.23
C ALA A 117 -13.97 14.57 -8.99
N ALA A 118 -14.79 13.56 -8.67
CA ALA A 118 -16.22 13.72 -8.45
C ALA A 118 -16.56 14.60 -7.24
N VAL A 119 -15.70 14.68 -6.24
CA VAL A 119 -15.86 15.58 -5.08
C VAL A 119 -15.18 16.93 -5.25
N GLY A 120 -14.65 17.22 -6.43
CA GLY A 120 -14.15 18.56 -6.81
C GLY A 120 -12.63 18.74 -6.73
N ALA A 121 -11.83 17.69 -6.55
CA ALA A 121 -10.38 17.79 -6.71
C ALA A 121 -10.02 17.88 -8.22
N GLU A 122 -9.09 18.77 -8.57
CA GLU A 122 -8.55 18.83 -9.94
C GLU A 122 -7.50 17.71 -10.12
N VAL A 123 -7.77 16.79 -11.03
CA VAL A 123 -6.87 15.65 -11.32
C VAL A 123 -6.03 15.99 -12.55
N LEU A 124 -4.74 16.16 -12.34
CA LEU A 124 -3.74 16.34 -13.38
C LEU A 124 -3.04 15.00 -13.66
N GLN A 125 -3.47 14.33 -14.74
CA GLN A 125 -2.96 13.05 -15.17
C GLN A 125 -2.92 12.99 -16.71
N PRO A 126 -1.84 12.62 -17.38
CA PRO A 126 -0.54 12.19 -16.83
C PRO A 126 0.46 13.37 -16.70
N TRP A 127 0.60 13.91 -15.51
CA TRP A 127 1.47 15.08 -15.22
C TRP A 127 2.55 14.72 -14.19
N THR A 128 3.75 15.28 -14.37
CA THR A 128 4.89 15.07 -13.48
C THR A 128 5.29 16.39 -12.84
N LEU A 129 5.57 16.36 -11.52
CA LEU A 129 6.19 17.50 -10.84
C LEU A 129 7.64 17.64 -11.34
N SER A 130 7.94 18.72 -12.06
CA SER A 130 9.24 19.00 -12.69
C SER A 130 10.04 20.10 -11.98
N GLY A 131 9.38 20.94 -11.19
CA GLY A 131 10.00 21.99 -10.41
C GLY A 131 9.29 22.20 -9.09
N PHE A 132 10.04 22.60 -8.06
CA PHE A 132 9.52 22.89 -6.73
C PHE A 132 10.25 24.08 -6.11
N GLY A 133 9.49 25.02 -5.57
CA GLY A 133 10.00 26.22 -4.92
C GLY A 133 9.05 26.76 -3.86
N LYS A 134 9.42 27.88 -3.25
CA LYS A 134 8.61 28.60 -2.28
C LYS A 134 8.67 30.09 -2.57
N ASP A 135 7.52 30.76 -2.50
CA ASP A 135 7.36 32.21 -2.64
C ASP A 135 6.46 32.69 -1.49
N GLY A 136 7.05 33.42 -0.54
CA GLY A 136 6.38 33.83 0.67
C GLY A 136 5.86 32.66 1.49
N ASP A 137 4.53 32.61 1.70
CA ASP A 137 3.81 31.54 2.41
C ASP A 137 3.33 30.43 1.48
N ARG A 138 3.59 30.52 0.18
CA ARG A 138 3.13 29.58 -0.85
C ARG A 138 4.24 28.70 -1.38
N TYR A 139 3.90 27.44 -1.66
CA TYR A 139 4.72 26.53 -2.45
C TYR A 139 4.36 26.67 -3.92
N ILE A 140 5.38 26.65 -4.77
CA ILE A 140 5.25 26.69 -6.23
C ILE A 140 5.63 25.32 -6.77
N CYS A 141 4.70 24.71 -7.51
CA CYS A 141 4.87 23.43 -8.17
C CYS A 141 4.81 23.62 -9.68
N SER A 142 5.93 23.49 -10.36
CA SER A 142 5.93 23.39 -11.81
C SER A 142 5.61 21.96 -12.22
N VAL A 143 4.57 21.76 -13.00
CA VAL A 143 4.13 20.46 -13.48
C VAL A 143 4.17 20.39 -15.00
N THR A 144 4.64 19.25 -15.52
CA THR A 144 4.80 19.05 -16.97
C THR A 144 3.95 17.86 -17.41
N GLU A 145 3.18 18.04 -18.48
CA GLU A 145 2.38 16.97 -19.06
C GLU A 145 3.28 15.96 -19.79
N LYS A 146 3.02 14.69 -19.61
CA LYS A 146 3.79 13.63 -20.28
C LYS A 146 3.46 13.62 -21.78
N GLY A 147 4.48 13.73 -22.61
CA GLY A 147 4.33 13.75 -24.07
C GLY A 147 4.01 15.14 -24.63
N ASN A 148 3.90 16.17 -23.81
CA ASN A 148 3.73 17.55 -24.19
C ASN A 148 4.74 18.41 -23.40
N SER A 149 5.30 19.45 -24.02
CA SER A 149 6.20 20.38 -23.33
C SER A 149 5.46 21.45 -22.52
N GLN A 150 4.16 21.30 -22.34
CA GLN A 150 3.36 22.26 -21.59
C GLN A 150 3.74 22.20 -20.09
N ILE A 151 4.15 23.35 -19.58
CA ILE A 151 4.43 23.55 -18.15
C ILE A 151 3.29 24.35 -17.54
N ARG A 152 2.80 23.90 -16.39
CA ARG A 152 1.86 24.67 -15.54
C ARG A 152 2.50 24.95 -14.19
N GLU A 153 2.18 26.11 -13.64
CA GLU A 153 2.52 26.46 -12.28
C GLU A 153 1.28 26.34 -11.39
N LEU A 154 1.41 25.57 -10.31
CA LEU A 154 0.40 25.41 -9.27
C LEU A 154 0.94 26.03 -8.00
N ARG A 155 0.16 26.88 -7.36
CA ARG A 155 0.50 27.53 -6.09
C ARG A 155 -0.35 26.97 -4.97
N SER A 156 0.25 26.60 -3.84
CA SER A 156 -0.50 26.06 -2.71
C SER A 156 0.14 26.38 -1.37
N ARG A 157 -0.66 26.32 -0.31
CA ARG A 157 -0.16 26.44 1.07
C ARG A 157 0.38 25.13 1.60
N PHE A 158 -0.19 24.01 1.15
CA PHE A 158 0.19 22.70 1.60
C PHE A 158 0.63 21.82 0.42
N ILE A 159 1.65 21.04 0.67
CA ILE A 159 2.08 19.97 -0.22
C ILE A 159 1.88 18.64 0.51
N ILE A 160 1.26 17.68 -0.14
CA ILE A 160 1.14 16.31 0.36
C ILE A 160 1.92 15.37 -0.55
N GLY A 161 3.07 14.90 -0.07
CA GLY A 161 3.89 13.91 -0.76
C GLY A 161 3.27 12.51 -0.61
N ALA A 162 2.67 12.01 -1.70
CA ALA A 162 2.09 10.68 -1.82
C ALA A 162 2.77 9.86 -2.93
N HIS A 163 4.02 10.22 -3.26
CA HIS A 163 4.80 9.73 -4.40
C HIS A 163 5.27 8.26 -4.27
N GLY A 164 5.07 7.63 -3.13
CA GLY A 164 5.54 6.24 -2.89
C GLY A 164 6.98 6.19 -2.41
N SER A 165 7.57 5.00 -2.43
CA SER A 165 8.82 4.71 -1.70
C SER A 165 10.10 4.87 -2.48
N TRP A 166 10.07 4.79 -3.81
CA TRP A 166 11.28 4.79 -4.66
C TRP A 166 11.30 5.85 -5.75
N GLU A 167 10.32 6.75 -5.73
CA GLU A 167 10.27 7.83 -6.71
C GLU A 167 11.32 8.88 -6.39
N THR A 168 12.24 9.08 -7.32
CA THR A 168 13.12 10.25 -7.33
C THR A 168 12.38 11.43 -7.91
N GLY A 169 12.65 12.64 -7.43
CA GLY A 169 11.99 13.84 -7.92
C GLY A 169 12.50 15.08 -7.21
N VAL A 170 11.78 16.18 -7.38
CA VAL A 170 12.19 17.52 -6.93
C VAL A 170 11.70 17.87 -5.52
N LEU A 171 10.80 17.09 -4.93
CA LEU A 171 10.36 17.34 -3.55
C LEU A 171 11.49 17.00 -2.57
N PRO A 172 11.68 17.80 -1.50
CA PRO A 172 12.68 17.52 -0.45
C PRO A 172 12.43 16.16 0.25
N THR A 173 11.22 15.64 0.16
CA THR A 173 10.80 14.37 0.75
C THR A 173 11.07 13.16 -0.14
N GLN A 174 11.48 13.37 -1.37
CA GLN A 174 11.85 12.30 -2.30
C GLN A 174 13.30 11.89 -2.08
N ALA A 175 13.53 10.59 -1.93
CA ALA A 175 14.85 10.06 -1.64
C ALA A 175 15.80 10.21 -2.85
N SER A 176 17.07 10.52 -2.58
CA SER A 176 18.14 10.36 -3.55
C SER A 176 18.40 8.87 -3.85
N ARG A 177 18.91 8.57 -5.04
CA ARG A 177 19.34 7.21 -5.37
C ARG A 177 20.46 6.78 -4.43
N GLN A 178 20.26 5.64 -3.79
CA GLN A 178 21.26 5.05 -2.91
C GLN A 178 21.99 3.91 -3.62
N PRO A 179 23.26 3.61 -3.25
CA PRO A 179 23.99 2.49 -3.80
C PRO A 179 23.26 1.16 -3.62
N ALA A 180 23.44 0.27 -4.59
CA ALA A 180 22.87 -1.08 -4.56
C ALA A 180 23.55 -1.94 -3.48
N ARG A 181 22.75 -2.75 -2.77
CA ARG A 181 23.22 -3.67 -1.73
C ARG A 181 22.79 -5.10 -2.08
N ALA A 182 23.60 -6.11 -1.74
CA ALA A 182 23.25 -7.52 -1.95
C ALA A 182 21.92 -7.92 -1.28
N GLY A 183 21.64 -7.36 -0.12
CA GLY A 183 20.40 -7.58 0.63
C GLY A 183 19.20 -6.75 0.18
N ASP A 184 19.31 -5.88 -0.84
CA ASP A 184 18.17 -5.12 -1.35
C ASP A 184 17.07 -6.05 -1.83
N LEU A 185 15.83 -5.76 -1.46
CA LEU A 185 14.66 -6.53 -1.85
C LEU A 185 14.09 -6.05 -3.18
N PHE A 186 13.71 -7.00 -4.02
CA PHE A 186 12.96 -6.75 -5.26
C PHE A 186 11.60 -7.41 -5.18
N GLY A 187 10.56 -6.65 -5.50
CA GLY A 187 9.21 -7.15 -5.59
C GLY A 187 8.90 -7.68 -6.99
N PHE A 188 8.23 -8.82 -7.06
CA PHE A 188 7.66 -9.38 -8.29
C PHE A 188 6.19 -9.69 -8.08
N LYS A 189 5.41 -9.56 -9.16
CA LYS A 189 3.99 -9.86 -9.15
C LYS A 189 3.54 -10.39 -10.52
N ALA A 190 2.66 -11.39 -10.47
CA ALA A 190 1.85 -11.80 -11.62
C ALA A 190 0.45 -12.19 -11.16
N HIS A 191 -0.50 -12.17 -12.10
CA HIS A 191 -1.81 -12.78 -11.93
C HIS A 191 -1.84 -14.13 -12.65
N PHE A 192 -2.65 -15.04 -12.14
CA PHE A 192 -2.84 -16.40 -12.68
C PHE A 192 -4.32 -16.73 -12.77
N ARG A 193 -4.68 -17.55 -13.75
CA ARG A 193 -5.99 -18.19 -13.91
C ARG A 193 -5.85 -19.69 -13.67
N ASP A 194 -6.98 -20.33 -13.44
CA ASP A 194 -7.09 -21.80 -13.32
C ASP A 194 -6.24 -22.38 -12.18
N CYS A 195 -6.10 -21.60 -11.08
CA CYS A 195 -5.38 -22.03 -9.89
C CYS A 195 -6.23 -22.95 -9.02
N THR A 196 -5.60 -23.92 -8.35
CA THR A 196 -6.26 -24.79 -7.35
C THR A 196 -6.18 -24.26 -5.92
N LEU A 197 -5.72 -23.02 -5.73
CA LEU A 197 -5.72 -22.37 -4.41
C LEU A 197 -7.16 -22.30 -3.87
N ALA A 198 -7.37 -22.71 -2.61
CA ALA A 198 -8.67 -22.57 -1.99
C ALA A 198 -9.14 -21.12 -1.97
N ILE A 199 -10.41 -20.89 -2.33
CA ILE A 199 -10.96 -19.58 -2.65
C ILE A 199 -10.93 -18.56 -1.50
N ASP A 200 -10.94 -19.03 -0.27
CA ASP A 200 -10.94 -18.23 0.95
C ASP A 200 -9.57 -18.17 1.66
N LEU A 201 -8.52 -18.73 1.03
CA LEU A 201 -7.19 -18.88 1.62
C LEU A 201 -6.22 -17.84 1.11
N MET A 202 -5.51 -17.20 2.04
CA MET A 202 -4.38 -16.31 1.77
C MET A 202 -3.11 -16.86 2.43
N PRO A 203 -2.29 -17.68 1.73
CA PRO A 203 -1.05 -18.20 2.27
C PRO A 203 0.08 -17.17 2.18
N LEU A 204 0.90 -17.14 3.23
CA LEU A 204 2.24 -16.60 3.23
C LEU A 204 3.19 -17.64 2.62
N LEU A 205 4.03 -17.24 1.71
CA LEU A 205 5.05 -18.08 1.07
C LEU A 205 6.40 -17.78 1.70
N ALA A 206 7.09 -18.81 2.16
CA ALA A 206 8.47 -18.70 2.65
C ALA A 206 9.39 -19.57 1.80
N PHE A 207 10.36 -18.93 1.17
CA PHE A 207 11.34 -19.60 0.30
C PHE A 207 12.74 -19.01 0.51
N PRO A 208 13.80 -19.72 0.14
CA PRO A 208 15.17 -19.25 0.34
C PRO A 208 15.39 -17.85 -0.27
N GLY A 209 15.81 -16.90 0.55
CA GLY A 209 16.11 -15.52 0.15
C GLY A 209 14.89 -14.64 -0.11
N GLY A 210 13.67 -15.12 0.17
CA GLY A 210 12.47 -14.34 -0.08
C GLY A 210 11.24 -14.80 0.68
N TYR A 211 10.17 -14.06 0.48
CA TYR A 211 8.82 -14.36 0.96
C TYR A 211 7.77 -13.81 -0.01
N GLY A 212 6.55 -14.28 0.10
CA GLY A 212 5.46 -13.80 -0.74
C GLY A 212 4.09 -14.14 -0.20
N GLY A 213 3.08 -13.99 -1.03
CA GLY A 213 1.71 -14.39 -0.73
C GLY A 213 0.91 -14.62 -2.01
N MET A 214 -0.16 -15.36 -1.87
CA MET A 214 -1.17 -15.59 -2.91
C MET A 214 -2.55 -15.24 -2.35
N VAL A 215 -3.42 -14.73 -3.21
CA VAL A 215 -4.81 -14.44 -2.84
C VAL A 215 -5.68 -14.38 -4.07
N HIS A 216 -6.92 -14.88 -3.98
CA HIS A 216 -7.93 -14.65 -5.01
C HIS A 216 -8.30 -13.16 -5.06
N THR A 217 -8.23 -12.57 -6.25
CA THR A 217 -8.52 -11.17 -6.52
C THR A 217 -9.66 -11.05 -7.53
N ASP A 218 -9.85 -9.88 -8.09
CA ASP A 218 -10.88 -9.60 -9.10
C ASP A 218 -10.84 -10.54 -10.31
N ASN A 219 -11.95 -10.63 -11.02
CA ASN A 219 -12.11 -11.39 -12.28
C ASN A 219 -11.67 -12.87 -12.20
N GLY A 220 -11.82 -13.51 -11.04
CA GLY A 220 -11.44 -14.91 -10.84
C GLY A 220 -9.93 -15.19 -10.92
N ARG A 221 -9.10 -14.15 -10.84
CA ARG A 221 -7.64 -14.28 -10.85
C ARG A 221 -7.09 -14.60 -9.47
N VAL A 222 -5.92 -15.20 -9.43
CA VAL A 222 -5.08 -15.30 -8.24
C VAL A 222 -3.89 -14.38 -8.40
N SER A 223 -3.72 -13.45 -7.47
CA SER A 223 -2.53 -12.60 -7.37
C SER A 223 -1.43 -13.33 -6.61
N LEU A 224 -0.26 -13.51 -7.22
CA LEU A 224 0.96 -13.91 -6.54
C LEU A 224 1.88 -12.70 -6.50
N SER A 225 2.29 -12.31 -5.30
CA SER A 225 3.29 -11.27 -5.11
C SER A 225 4.38 -11.75 -4.15
N CYS A 226 5.63 -11.40 -4.45
CA CYS A 226 6.75 -11.80 -3.62
C CYS A 226 7.83 -10.73 -3.55
N CYS A 227 8.67 -10.84 -2.53
CA CYS A 227 9.91 -10.10 -2.37
C CYS A 227 11.06 -11.08 -2.30
N ILE A 228 12.12 -10.81 -3.05
CA ILE A 228 13.34 -11.62 -3.11
C ILE A 228 14.57 -10.72 -2.98
N ARG A 229 15.59 -11.18 -2.29
CA ARG A 229 16.86 -10.49 -2.16
C ARG A 229 17.60 -10.46 -3.50
N ARG A 230 18.37 -9.38 -3.74
CA ARG A 230 19.19 -9.21 -4.96
C ARG A 230 20.09 -10.41 -5.20
N ASP A 231 20.88 -10.83 -4.19
CA ASP A 231 21.79 -11.96 -4.31
C ASP A 231 21.08 -13.25 -4.72
N THR A 232 19.93 -13.53 -4.14
CA THR A 232 19.12 -14.70 -4.49
C THR A 232 18.46 -14.56 -5.87
N LEU A 233 18.05 -13.37 -6.26
CA LEU A 233 17.54 -13.11 -7.62
C LEU A 233 18.62 -13.38 -8.68
N GLU A 234 19.86 -13.01 -8.40
CA GLU A 234 20.99 -13.29 -9.27
C GLU A 234 21.22 -14.80 -9.42
N LEU A 235 21.16 -15.56 -8.31
CA LEU A 235 21.22 -17.04 -8.36
C LEU A 235 20.04 -17.65 -9.16
N CYS A 236 18.83 -17.13 -9.04
CA CYS A 236 17.70 -17.57 -9.85
C CYS A 236 17.95 -17.36 -11.35
N ARG A 237 18.50 -16.22 -11.74
CA ARG A 237 18.82 -15.91 -13.14
C ARG A 237 19.94 -16.80 -13.69
N GLN A 238 20.92 -17.16 -12.87
CA GLN A 238 21.98 -18.11 -13.25
C GLN A 238 21.45 -19.53 -13.42
N ARG A 239 20.53 -19.96 -12.53
CA ARG A 239 19.95 -21.30 -12.55
C ARG A 239 18.98 -21.51 -13.72
N TRP A 240 18.26 -20.46 -14.12
CA TRP A 240 17.28 -20.48 -15.22
C TRP A 240 17.55 -19.37 -16.23
N PRO A 241 18.69 -19.41 -16.96
CA PRO A 241 19.12 -18.32 -17.84
C PRO A 241 18.16 -18.07 -19.00
N GLN A 242 17.37 -19.08 -19.41
CA GLN A 242 16.37 -19.00 -20.48
C GLN A 242 15.09 -18.28 -20.05
N LEU A 243 14.85 -18.12 -18.74
CA LEU A 243 13.63 -17.50 -18.22
C LEU A 243 13.83 -16.00 -17.97
N ARG A 244 12.77 -15.21 -18.22
CA ARG A 244 12.72 -13.82 -17.72
C ARG A 244 12.69 -13.81 -16.19
N ALA A 245 13.18 -12.73 -15.58
CA ALA A 245 13.38 -12.62 -14.12
C ALA A 245 12.17 -13.07 -13.29
N GLY A 246 10.95 -12.63 -13.62
CA GLY A 246 9.73 -13.03 -12.91
C GLY A 246 9.44 -14.52 -12.99
N ALA A 247 9.64 -15.13 -14.17
CA ALA A 247 9.47 -16.57 -14.36
C ALA A 247 10.56 -17.39 -13.64
N ALA A 248 11.82 -16.90 -13.61
CA ALA A 248 12.89 -17.54 -12.86
C ALA A 248 12.62 -17.50 -11.34
N VAL A 249 12.10 -16.40 -10.84
CA VAL A 249 11.65 -16.27 -9.44
C VAL A 249 10.51 -17.23 -9.14
N LEU A 250 9.51 -17.36 -10.04
CA LEU A 250 8.43 -18.34 -9.87
C LEU A 250 8.96 -19.78 -9.84
N ALA A 251 9.87 -20.13 -10.73
CA ALA A 251 10.49 -21.46 -10.75
C ALA A 251 11.22 -21.75 -9.42
N HIS A 252 11.92 -20.74 -8.86
CA HIS A 252 12.57 -20.86 -7.56
C HIS A 252 11.55 -21.06 -6.41
N ILE A 253 10.45 -20.33 -6.43
CA ILE A 253 9.39 -20.46 -5.42
C ILE A 253 8.73 -21.84 -5.52
N ALA A 254 8.35 -22.27 -6.72
CA ALA A 254 7.70 -23.57 -6.93
C ALA A 254 8.61 -24.74 -6.55
N ALA A 255 9.91 -24.66 -6.83
CA ALA A 255 10.89 -25.66 -6.39
C ALA A 255 11.11 -25.67 -4.87
N SER A 256 10.79 -24.58 -4.18
CA SER A 256 11.02 -24.41 -2.74
C SER A 256 9.75 -24.54 -1.89
N CYS A 257 8.56 -24.45 -2.49
CA CYS A 257 7.27 -24.43 -1.79
C CYS A 257 6.28 -25.37 -2.48
N LYS A 258 6.08 -26.57 -1.92
CA LYS A 258 5.17 -27.58 -2.45
C LYS A 258 3.75 -27.04 -2.67
N GLY A 259 3.19 -26.31 -1.70
CA GLY A 259 1.84 -25.75 -1.82
C GLY A 259 1.69 -24.72 -2.97
N VAL A 260 2.77 -24.02 -3.35
CA VAL A 260 2.76 -23.14 -4.54
C VAL A 260 2.80 -23.97 -5.82
N ALA A 261 3.69 -24.97 -5.88
CA ALA A 261 3.77 -25.87 -7.04
C ALA A 261 2.42 -26.54 -7.33
N GLU A 262 1.75 -27.04 -6.29
CA GLU A 262 0.42 -27.66 -6.40
C GLU A 262 -0.66 -26.66 -6.83
N ALA A 263 -0.71 -25.49 -6.17
CA ALA A 263 -1.72 -24.48 -6.47
C ALA A 263 -1.62 -23.90 -7.89
N LEU A 264 -0.42 -23.87 -8.46
CA LEU A 264 -0.15 -23.32 -9.79
C LEU A 264 0.08 -24.40 -10.87
N ALA A 265 -0.03 -25.69 -10.55
CA ALA A 265 0.22 -26.76 -11.52
C ALA A 265 -0.64 -26.64 -12.80
N PRO A 266 -1.97 -26.38 -12.74
CA PRO A 266 -2.79 -26.17 -13.91
C PRO A 266 -2.82 -24.71 -14.39
N ALA A 267 -2.18 -23.78 -13.65
CA ALA A 267 -2.41 -22.36 -13.82
C ALA A 267 -1.70 -21.76 -15.05
N SER A 268 -2.36 -20.81 -15.67
CA SER A 268 -1.81 -19.96 -16.72
C SER A 268 -1.56 -18.51 -16.21
N VAL A 269 -0.50 -17.86 -16.71
CA VAL A 269 -0.18 -16.47 -16.36
C VAL A 269 -1.13 -15.52 -17.08
N ASP A 270 -1.80 -14.63 -16.34
CA ASP A 270 -2.67 -13.59 -16.89
C ASP A 270 -1.93 -12.26 -17.00
N GLY A 271 -1.36 -12.03 -18.18
CA GLY A 271 -0.65 -10.80 -18.53
C GLY A 271 0.85 -10.84 -18.18
N ALA A 272 1.46 -9.67 -18.09
CA ALA A 272 2.89 -9.55 -17.88
C ALA A 272 3.29 -9.58 -16.39
N TRP A 273 4.47 -10.11 -16.10
CA TRP A 273 5.13 -9.94 -14.81
C TRP A 273 5.46 -8.47 -14.55
N LEU A 274 5.17 -8.02 -13.35
CA LEU A 274 5.58 -6.72 -12.84
C LEU A 274 6.77 -6.89 -11.88
N SER A 275 7.67 -5.90 -11.88
CA SER A 275 8.77 -5.84 -10.94
C SER A 275 8.95 -4.44 -10.39
N ALA A 276 9.44 -4.35 -9.15
CA ALA A 276 9.75 -3.09 -8.49
C ALA A 276 10.92 -3.26 -7.53
N GLY A 277 11.69 -2.20 -7.34
CA GLY A 277 12.78 -2.20 -6.35
C GLY A 277 13.90 -1.24 -6.71
N PRO A 278 14.85 -1.11 -5.79
CA PRO A 278 14.94 -1.81 -4.50
C PRO A 278 13.87 -1.34 -3.49
N LEU A 279 13.22 -2.28 -2.79
CA LEU A 279 12.30 -1.99 -1.70
C LEU A 279 13.11 -1.76 -0.43
N ARG A 280 12.95 -0.59 0.18
CA ARG A 280 13.64 -0.22 1.42
C ARG A 280 12.63 0.15 2.46
N THR A 281 12.37 -0.79 3.35
CA THR A 281 11.40 -0.69 4.44
C THR A 281 11.89 0.22 5.57
N GLY A 282 10.96 0.72 6.37
CA GLY A 282 11.24 1.61 7.49
C GLY A 282 10.54 2.97 7.40
N ILE A 283 10.72 3.76 8.43
CA ILE A 283 10.21 5.14 8.50
C ILE A 283 11.21 6.04 7.78
N ARG A 284 10.72 6.98 6.96
CA ARG A 284 11.52 7.94 6.19
C ARG A 284 11.37 9.35 6.75
N THR A 285 10.22 9.97 6.50
CA THR A 285 9.95 11.35 6.90
C THR A 285 8.45 11.58 6.96
N PHE A 286 8.02 12.48 7.82
CA PHE A 286 6.64 12.97 7.85
C PHE A 286 6.51 14.36 7.21
N GLY A 287 7.64 14.92 6.74
CA GLY A 287 7.72 16.27 6.17
C GLY A 287 8.06 17.33 7.21
N ASN A 288 7.95 18.59 6.80
CA ASN A 288 8.14 19.75 7.68
C ASN A 288 7.39 20.96 7.11
N GLY A 289 7.14 21.98 7.93
CA GLY A 289 6.41 23.17 7.51
C GLY A 289 5.05 22.83 6.91
N GLY A 290 4.73 23.36 5.74
CA GLY A 290 3.51 23.01 4.98
C GLY A 290 3.63 21.77 4.09
N ILE A 291 4.74 21.02 4.19
CA ILE A 291 4.95 19.77 3.43
C ILE A 291 4.68 18.59 4.33
N PHE A 292 3.68 17.80 4.00
CA PHE A 292 3.31 16.56 4.70
C PHE A 292 3.56 15.35 3.80
N VAL A 293 3.75 14.16 4.40
CA VAL A 293 4.03 12.94 3.66
C VAL A 293 3.13 11.81 4.14
N VAL A 294 2.52 11.06 3.20
CA VAL A 294 1.58 9.98 3.49
C VAL A 294 1.93 8.69 2.73
N GLY A 295 1.39 7.57 3.19
CA GLY A 295 1.61 6.27 2.57
C GLY A 295 3.08 5.82 2.59
N ASN A 296 3.51 5.10 1.56
CA ASN A 296 4.87 4.57 1.47
C ASN A 296 5.95 5.68 1.34
N ALA A 297 5.58 6.89 1.00
CA ALA A 297 6.51 8.02 1.04
C ALA A 297 6.91 8.37 2.48
N ALA A 298 6.00 8.26 3.46
CA ALA A 298 6.29 8.44 4.87
C ALA A 298 7.00 7.24 5.48
N ALA A 299 6.51 6.05 5.24
CA ALA A 299 7.08 4.81 5.76
C ALA A 299 6.58 3.59 4.99
N GLU A 300 7.41 2.58 4.87
CA GLU A 300 7.10 1.34 4.19
C GLU A 300 7.30 0.14 5.11
N ALA A 301 6.25 -0.64 5.33
CA ALA A 301 6.35 -1.92 6.01
C ALA A 301 6.91 -2.99 5.07
N HIS A 302 7.53 -4.04 5.63
CA HIS A 302 7.80 -5.23 4.84
C HIS A 302 6.49 -5.78 4.26
N PRO A 303 6.40 -6.03 2.93
CA PRO A 303 5.19 -6.52 2.27
C PRO A 303 4.61 -7.82 2.82
N ILE A 304 5.38 -8.57 3.61
CA ILE A 304 5.00 -9.84 4.24
C ILE A 304 3.69 -9.76 5.05
N VAL A 305 3.37 -8.59 5.62
CA VAL A 305 2.14 -8.40 6.39
C VAL A 305 0.92 -8.10 5.53
N ALA A 306 1.11 -7.82 4.22
CA ALA A 306 0.05 -7.49 3.26
C ALA A 306 -0.86 -6.31 3.69
N GLU A 307 -0.29 -5.29 4.39
CA GLU A 307 -1.03 -4.13 4.94
C GLU A 307 -0.71 -2.80 4.23
N GLY A 308 0.05 -2.81 3.13
CA GLY A 308 0.51 -1.59 2.48
C GLY A 308 -0.61 -0.68 1.98
N ILE A 309 -1.70 -1.23 1.41
CA ILE A 309 -2.87 -0.47 0.97
C ILE A 309 -3.60 0.14 2.17
N SER A 310 -3.87 -0.69 3.17
CA SER A 310 -4.57 -0.27 4.40
C SER A 310 -3.81 0.84 5.12
N MET A 311 -2.50 0.68 5.30
CA MET A 311 -1.65 1.71 5.91
C MET A 311 -1.60 3.00 5.06
N ALA A 312 -1.62 2.90 3.74
CA ALA A 312 -1.61 4.07 2.86
C ALA A 312 -2.89 4.90 3.02
N ILE A 313 -4.06 4.27 3.00
CA ILE A 313 -5.36 4.92 3.20
C ILE A 313 -5.46 5.47 4.62
N GLN A 314 -5.12 4.66 5.63
CA GLN A 314 -5.16 5.04 7.03
C GLN A 314 -4.22 6.20 7.37
N SER A 315 -3.01 6.25 6.78
CA SER A 315 -2.08 7.36 7.03
C SER A 315 -2.59 8.68 6.45
N ALA A 316 -3.22 8.63 5.28
CA ALA A 316 -3.87 9.79 4.67
C ALA A 316 -5.03 10.30 5.53
N HIS A 317 -5.87 9.39 6.04
CA HIS A 317 -6.96 9.71 6.96
C HIS A 317 -6.44 10.43 8.22
N LEU A 318 -5.41 9.87 8.89
CA LEU A 318 -4.82 10.48 10.09
C LEU A 318 -4.29 11.90 9.84
N LEU A 319 -3.68 12.16 8.69
CA LEU A 319 -3.23 13.50 8.34
C LEU A 319 -4.42 14.43 8.09
N CYS A 320 -5.38 14.00 7.27
CA CYS A 320 -6.53 14.81 6.90
C CYS A 320 -7.41 15.18 8.10
N GLU A 321 -7.59 14.27 9.08
CA GLU A 321 -8.24 14.59 10.35
C GLU A 321 -7.59 15.81 11.01
N GLN A 322 -6.24 15.85 11.11
CA GLN A 322 -5.53 16.96 11.74
C GLN A 322 -5.69 18.28 10.97
N LEU A 323 -5.65 18.22 9.63
CA LEU A 323 -5.78 19.42 8.80
C LEU A 323 -7.20 20.00 8.82
N VAL A 324 -8.22 19.13 8.76
CA VAL A 324 -9.64 19.51 8.69
C VAL A 324 -10.17 19.99 10.05
N GLU A 325 -9.89 19.26 11.13
CA GLU A 325 -10.37 19.62 12.49
C GLU A 325 -9.89 20.99 12.93
N ARG A 326 -8.64 21.33 12.61
CA ARG A 326 -8.05 22.61 12.97
C ARG A 326 -8.48 23.75 12.07
N ARG A 327 -9.28 23.50 11.02
CA ARG A 327 -9.74 24.47 10.01
C ARG A 327 -8.61 25.37 9.46
N VAL A 328 -7.41 24.81 9.37
CA VAL A 328 -6.19 25.57 9.16
C VAL A 328 -6.02 25.87 7.68
N ARG A 329 -6.62 26.96 7.23
CA ARG A 329 -6.36 27.47 5.87
C ARG A 329 -5.15 28.41 5.80
N GLN A 330 -4.75 29.02 6.93
CA GLN A 330 -3.58 29.90 7.04
C GLN A 330 -2.85 29.61 8.37
N PRO A 331 -2.03 28.55 8.44
CA PRO A 331 -1.36 28.18 9.68
C PRO A 331 -0.14 29.07 9.95
N SER A 332 0.02 29.48 11.21
CA SER A 332 1.32 29.95 11.69
C SER A 332 2.33 28.77 11.76
N PRO A 333 3.63 29.05 11.76
CA PRO A 333 4.65 28.00 11.92
C PRO A 333 4.41 27.10 13.15
N ALA A 334 4.02 27.68 14.29
CA ALA A 334 3.74 26.93 15.52
C ALA A 334 2.53 25.97 15.38
N VAL A 335 1.52 26.34 14.61
CA VAL A 335 0.37 25.49 14.30
C VAL A 335 0.82 24.34 13.40
N LEU A 336 1.67 24.59 12.39
CA LEU A 336 2.22 23.54 11.53
C LEU A 336 3.03 22.52 12.33
N GLU A 337 3.90 22.96 13.24
CA GLU A 337 4.67 22.07 14.12
C GLU A 337 3.75 21.20 14.99
N THR A 338 2.67 21.79 15.51
CA THR A 338 1.67 21.06 16.30
C THR A 338 0.97 19.97 15.45
N ILE A 339 0.64 20.29 14.19
CA ILE A 339 0.00 19.31 13.27
C ILE A 339 0.98 18.19 12.95
N HIS A 340 2.25 18.51 12.65
CA HIS A 340 3.28 17.50 12.40
C HIS A 340 3.45 16.56 13.59
N ALA A 341 3.61 17.10 14.80
CA ALA A 341 3.78 16.31 16.01
C ALA A 341 2.56 15.41 16.27
N ALA A 342 1.35 15.95 16.09
CA ALA A 342 0.12 15.18 16.28
C ALA A 342 -0.01 14.06 15.24
N TYR A 343 0.25 14.35 13.97
CA TYR A 343 0.21 13.37 12.89
C TYR A 343 1.27 12.27 13.09
N GLU A 344 2.51 12.63 13.36
CA GLU A 344 3.58 11.67 13.61
C GLU A 344 3.28 10.79 14.83
N ALA A 345 2.82 11.35 15.93
CA ALA A 345 2.43 10.61 17.13
C ALA A 345 1.28 9.62 16.84
N ALA A 346 0.25 10.07 16.11
CA ALA A 346 -0.85 9.21 15.69
C ALA A 346 -0.37 8.09 14.76
N TRP A 347 0.48 8.41 13.79
CA TRP A 347 1.06 7.48 12.86
C TRP A 347 1.87 6.40 13.60
N ARG A 348 2.81 6.81 14.47
CA ARG A 348 3.65 5.89 15.25
C ARG A 348 2.83 4.99 16.16
N ARG A 349 1.81 5.50 16.83
CA ARG A 349 0.90 4.74 17.69
C ARG A 349 0.14 3.65 16.94
N ASN A 350 -0.26 3.92 15.68
CA ASN A 350 -1.03 2.98 14.88
C ASN A 350 -0.15 1.96 14.13
N PHE A 351 1.07 2.34 13.70
CA PHE A 351 1.82 1.55 12.73
C PHE A 351 3.19 1.05 13.18
N SER A 352 3.85 1.66 14.21
CA SER A 352 5.21 1.24 14.59
C SER A 352 5.31 -0.24 14.92
N ARG A 353 4.34 -0.78 15.67
CA ARG A 353 4.30 -2.21 16.01
C ARG A 353 4.13 -3.08 14.76
N ARG A 354 3.32 -2.64 13.78
CA ARG A 354 3.14 -3.38 12.51
C ARG A 354 4.46 -3.46 11.74
N LEU A 355 5.23 -2.37 11.68
CA LEU A 355 6.53 -2.35 11.01
C LEU A 355 7.53 -3.30 11.68
N GLN A 356 7.59 -3.28 13.02
CA GLN A 356 8.49 -4.15 13.79
C GLN A 356 8.15 -5.63 13.59
N VAL A 357 6.88 -5.99 13.72
CA VAL A 357 6.39 -7.36 13.49
C VAL A 357 6.68 -7.81 12.07
N ALA A 358 6.41 -6.93 11.08
CA ALA A 358 6.70 -7.21 9.68
C ALA A 358 8.19 -7.47 9.44
N ALA A 359 9.07 -6.67 10.05
CA ALA A 359 10.52 -6.84 9.92
C ALA A 359 11.00 -8.17 10.53
N ILE A 360 10.52 -8.51 11.72
CA ILE A 360 10.86 -9.78 12.39
C ILE A 360 10.44 -10.98 11.53
N PHE A 361 9.19 -10.99 11.06
CA PHE A 361 8.71 -12.09 10.21
C PHE A 361 9.46 -12.16 8.89
N ALA A 362 9.72 -11.03 8.23
CA ALA A 362 10.46 -11.00 6.98
C ALA A 362 11.86 -11.61 7.15
N HIS A 363 12.61 -11.20 8.19
CA HIS A 363 13.93 -11.74 8.46
C HIS A 363 13.91 -13.23 8.81
N LEU A 364 12.89 -13.69 9.55
CA LEU A 364 12.73 -15.09 9.91
C LEU A 364 12.45 -15.94 8.65
N PHE A 365 11.48 -15.54 7.83
CA PHE A 365 11.01 -16.33 6.69
C PHE A 365 11.97 -16.30 5.48
N MET A 366 12.80 -15.27 5.33
CA MET A 366 13.85 -15.24 4.30
C MET A 366 15.02 -16.22 4.58
N ARG A 367 15.18 -16.69 5.82
CA ARG A 367 16.24 -17.61 6.22
C ARG A 367 15.71 -19.05 6.22
N PRO A 368 16.32 -20.00 5.48
CA PRO A 368 15.81 -21.37 5.37
C PRO A 368 15.61 -22.05 6.72
N LEU A 369 16.56 -21.92 7.66
CA LEU A 369 16.45 -22.49 9.01
C LEU A 369 15.32 -21.80 9.80
N GLY A 370 15.21 -20.49 9.72
CA GLY A 370 14.14 -19.73 10.37
C GLY A 370 12.75 -20.11 9.87
N ALA A 371 12.59 -20.19 8.55
CA ALA A 371 11.34 -20.63 7.92
C ALA A 371 10.97 -22.05 8.32
N ARG A 372 11.95 -22.97 8.37
CA ARG A 372 11.74 -24.36 8.79
C ARG A 372 11.32 -24.47 10.26
N LEU A 373 12.00 -23.77 11.16
CA LEU A 373 11.66 -23.73 12.58
C LEU A 373 10.27 -23.11 12.80
N ALA A 374 9.98 -22.00 12.14
CA ALA A 374 8.65 -21.39 12.19
C ALA A 374 7.55 -22.34 11.69
N ALA A 375 7.79 -23.05 10.57
CA ALA A 375 6.85 -24.03 10.03
C ALA A 375 6.61 -25.17 11.03
N ILE A 376 7.65 -25.74 11.63
CA ILE A 376 7.53 -26.79 12.66
C ILE A 376 6.71 -26.27 13.86
N THR A 377 7.04 -25.08 14.38
CA THR A 377 6.30 -24.48 15.50
C THR A 377 4.82 -24.29 15.18
N LEU A 378 4.52 -23.81 13.96
CA LEU A 378 3.15 -23.56 13.51
C LEU A 378 2.36 -24.86 13.25
N GLN A 379 3.02 -26.00 12.94
CA GLN A 379 2.36 -27.30 12.86
C GLN A 379 1.79 -27.74 14.22
N PHE A 380 2.54 -27.50 15.30
CA PHE A 380 2.10 -27.84 16.66
C PHE A 380 1.16 -26.81 17.28
N VAL A 381 1.29 -25.54 16.88
CA VAL A 381 0.47 -24.44 17.43
C VAL A 381 -0.09 -23.55 16.30
N PRO A 382 -1.05 -24.03 15.49
CA PRO A 382 -1.62 -23.25 14.35
C PRO A 382 -2.23 -21.90 14.76
N ARG A 383 -2.71 -21.79 16.00
CA ARG A 383 -3.27 -20.53 16.56
C ARG A 383 -2.27 -19.37 16.59
N LEU A 384 -0.96 -19.62 16.49
CA LEU A 384 0.05 -18.57 16.36
C LEU A 384 -0.08 -17.83 15.03
N LEU A 385 -0.58 -18.44 13.95
CA LEU A 385 -0.88 -17.77 12.68
C LEU A 385 -1.97 -16.72 12.86
N THR A 386 -3.06 -17.08 13.52
CA THR A 386 -4.17 -16.16 13.83
C THR A 386 -3.68 -14.98 14.69
N ARG A 387 -2.87 -15.27 15.73
CA ARG A 387 -2.25 -14.21 16.55
C ARG A 387 -1.31 -13.31 15.74
N GLY A 388 -0.50 -13.89 14.86
CA GLY A 388 0.39 -13.16 13.94
C GLY A 388 -0.40 -12.23 13.00
N ALA A 389 -1.49 -12.72 12.42
CA ALA A 389 -2.41 -11.92 11.61
C ALA A 389 -3.02 -10.75 12.41
N ARG A 390 -3.39 -10.98 13.66
CA ARG A 390 -3.87 -9.93 14.57
C ARG A 390 -2.81 -8.88 14.87
N TRP A 391 -1.59 -9.27 15.15
CA TRP A 391 -0.48 -8.35 15.43
C TRP A 391 -0.03 -7.57 14.19
N SER A 392 -0.23 -8.12 13.00
CA SER A 392 0.07 -7.42 11.74
C SER A 392 -0.93 -6.30 11.42
N GLY A 393 -2.01 -6.15 12.17
CA GLY A 393 -3.00 -5.08 12.03
C GLY A 393 -4.24 -5.42 11.22
N LYS A 394 -4.40 -6.68 10.79
CA LYS A 394 -5.55 -7.12 9.97
C LYS A 394 -6.89 -6.96 10.68
N ILE A 395 -6.90 -6.95 12.00
CA ILE A 395 -8.09 -6.97 12.86
C ILE A 395 -8.17 -5.74 13.78
N GLN A 396 -7.12 -4.92 13.90
CA GLN A 396 -7.12 -3.76 14.79
C GLN A 396 -7.62 -2.52 14.05
N PRO A 397 -8.76 -1.93 14.46
CA PRO A 397 -9.25 -0.69 13.88
C PRO A 397 -8.25 0.45 14.11
N LEU A 398 -8.32 1.46 13.24
CA LEU A 398 -7.55 2.69 13.39
C LEU A 398 -7.92 3.36 14.72
N ARG A 399 -6.93 3.75 15.50
CA ARG A 399 -7.14 4.56 16.70
C ARG A 399 -7.17 6.03 16.28
N SER A 400 -8.39 6.55 16.04
CA SER A 400 -8.61 7.99 15.85
C SER A 400 -8.12 8.78 17.05
N ILE A 401 -7.69 10.01 16.82
CA ILE A 401 -7.18 10.91 17.88
C ILE A 401 -8.33 11.41 18.72
N HIS A 402 -9.52 11.54 18.13
CA HIS A 402 -10.72 12.00 18.82
C HIS A 402 -11.94 11.10 18.53
N ARG A 403 -12.38 10.33 19.54
CA ARG A 403 -13.76 9.90 19.65
C ARG A 403 -14.60 11.10 20.18
N ARG A 404 -14.83 12.12 19.37
CA ARG A 404 -15.92 13.03 19.63
C ARG A 404 -16.92 12.92 18.48
N ARG A 405 -18.09 12.38 18.82
CA ARG A 405 -19.29 12.42 18.01
C ARG A 405 -19.48 13.87 17.53
N LEU A 406 -19.72 14.04 16.25
CA LEU A 406 -20.32 15.26 15.74
C LEU A 406 -21.64 15.46 16.52
N PRO A 407 -21.86 16.62 17.14
CA PRO A 407 -23.18 16.91 17.73
C PRO A 407 -24.14 17.21 16.59
N GLY A 408 -25.24 16.49 16.50
CA GLY A 408 -26.43 16.88 15.78
C GLY A 408 -26.61 16.27 14.40
N GLY A 409 -26.95 14.98 14.35
CA GLY A 409 -27.87 14.51 13.32
C GLY A 409 -29.24 15.14 13.60
N LEU A 410 -29.67 16.03 12.76
CA LEU A 410 -31.10 16.37 12.66
C LEU A 410 -31.77 15.09 12.15
N GLY A 411 -32.56 14.48 13.03
CA GLY A 411 -33.50 13.42 12.68
C GLY A 411 -34.71 14.02 11.93
N PRO A 412 -35.62 13.12 11.50
CA PRO A 412 -36.33 13.11 10.26
C PRO A 412 -37.24 14.28 10.00
#